data_f6c28d50c9f706f976d60db8ee0a702a
#
_entry.id   f6c28d50c9f706f976d60db8ee0a702a
#
_cell.length_a   1.000
_cell.length_b   1.000
_cell.length_c   1.000
_cell.angle_alpha   90.00
_cell.angle_beta   90.00
_cell.angle_gamma   90.00
#
_symmetry.space_group_name_H-M   'P 1'
#
loop_
_entity.id
_entity.type
_entity.pdbx_description
1 polymer ?
#
loop_
_entity_poly.entity_id
_entity_poly.type
_entity_poly.pdbx_seq_one_letter_code
_entity_poly.pdbx_strand_id
1 'polypeptide(L)'
;MVLNKILDKFDWLKKVKLIELNEVDTSEDPVRPELDNWFRQQYGRKIYGLKDGDEIVAVMCFAFTNDVPASVEELDTMSKVAHMEAIHRAGVQGKIAIAYTVWSRKRGGGQKIVEEVYKMIKKSNHLTRLVTLSPMTDMARRFHTKNGAKELRVNKTTVNFEYDMGD
;
A
#
# COMPACT_ATOMS: atom_id res chain seq x y z
N MET A 1 -24.15 9.11 24.42
CA MET A 1 -24.33 10.30 23.98
C MET A 1 -23.29 10.86 23.04
N VAL A 2 -22.33 11.72 23.43
CA VAL A 2 -21.30 12.15 22.46
C VAL A 2 -20.46 10.96 21.98
N LEU A 3 -20.12 10.03 22.86
CA LEU A 3 -19.34 8.84 22.52
C LEU A 3 -20.07 7.95 21.52
N ASN A 4 -21.37 7.74 21.66
CA ASN A 4 -22.15 6.92 20.74
C ASN A 4 -22.20 7.54 19.33
N LYS A 5 -22.32 8.87 19.23
CA LYS A 5 -22.29 9.57 17.95
C LYS A 5 -20.94 9.47 17.25
N ILE A 6 -19.84 9.48 18.01
CA ILE A 6 -18.49 9.32 17.48
C ILE A 6 -18.30 7.88 16.99
N LEU A 7 -18.74 6.88 17.76
CA LEU A 7 -18.67 5.47 17.37
C LEU A 7 -19.53 5.19 16.12
N ASP A 8 -20.73 5.75 16.06
CA ASP A 8 -21.62 5.59 14.90
C ASP A 8 -21.02 6.20 13.62
N LYS A 9 -20.32 7.31 13.73
CA LYS A 9 -19.66 7.99 12.60
C LYS A 9 -18.66 7.09 11.88
N PHE A 10 -18.00 6.18 12.60
CA PHE A 10 -16.98 5.28 12.05
C PHE A 10 -17.41 3.81 12.06
N ASP A 11 -18.69 3.53 12.29
CA ASP A 11 -19.21 2.16 12.35
C ASP A 11 -19.05 1.43 11.02
N TRP A 12 -19.04 2.15 9.89
CA TRP A 12 -18.82 1.60 8.57
C TRP A 12 -17.47 0.89 8.46
N LEU A 13 -16.45 1.31 9.25
CA LEU A 13 -15.12 0.71 9.25
C LEU A 13 -15.12 -0.77 9.66
N LYS A 14 -16.14 -1.22 10.39
CA LYS A 14 -16.27 -2.62 10.82
C LYS A 14 -16.77 -3.54 9.72
N LYS A 15 -17.36 -2.97 8.67
CA LYS A 15 -18.03 -3.71 7.59
C LYS A 15 -17.25 -3.72 6.29
N VAL A 16 -16.10 -3.08 6.27
CA VAL A 16 -15.27 -2.97 5.06
C VAL A 16 -14.49 -4.25 4.79
N LYS A 17 -14.18 -4.46 3.52
CA LYS A 17 -13.36 -5.59 3.06
C LYS A 17 -12.24 -5.11 2.17
N LEU A 18 -11.08 -5.71 2.33
CA LEU A 18 -9.95 -5.51 1.42
C LEU A 18 -10.12 -6.45 0.23
N ILE A 19 -10.14 -5.89 -0.97
CA ILE A 19 -10.26 -6.66 -2.22
C ILE A 19 -9.19 -6.24 -3.22
N GLU A 20 -8.85 -7.16 -4.12
CA GLU A 20 -7.98 -6.84 -5.25
C GLU A 20 -8.79 -6.20 -6.36
N LEU A 21 -8.27 -5.12 -6.95
CA LEU A 21 -8.91 -4.39 -8.04
C LEU A 21 -8.15 -4.60 -9.35
N ASN A 22 -8.87 -4.60 -10.48
CA ASN A 22 -8.28 -4.69 -11.80
C ASN A 22 -7.94 -3.32 -12.39
N GLU A 23 -8.62 -2.28 -11.92
CA GLU A 23 -8.41 -0.91 -12.39
C GLU A 23 -8.88 0.10 -11.34
N VAL A 24 -8.37 1.31 -11.44
CA VAL A 24 -8.80 2.47 -10.65
C VAL A 24 -8.83 3.69 -11.54
N ASP A 25 -9.51 4.74 -11.08
CA ASP A 25 -9.38 6.06 -11.70
C ASP A 25 -8.05 6.66 -11.22
N THR A 26 -7.04 6.58 -12.07
CA THR A 26 -5.68 7.03 -11.72
C THR A 26 -5.59 8.53 -11.49
N SER A 27 -6.56 9.32 -12.01
CA SER A 27 -6.61 10.77 -11.77
C SER A 27 -6.88 11.10 -10.30
N GLU A 28 -7.44 10.17 -9.55
CA GLU A 28 -7.70 10.36 -8.10
C GLU A 28 -6.45 10.13 -7.25
N ASP A 29 -5.40 9.54 -7.78
CA ASP A 29 -4.15 9.30 -7.06
C ASP A 29 -3.43 10.64 -6.84
N PRO A 30 -3.32 11.12 -5.59
CA PRO A 30 -2.68 12.42 -5.32
C PRO A 30 -1.15 12.35 -5.39
N VAL A 31 -0.59 11.16 -5.46
CA VAL A 31 0.86 10.95 -5.38
C VAL A 31 1.46 10.64 -6.75
N ARG A 32 0.87 9.69 -7.48
CA ARG A 32 1.42 9.21 -8.74
C ARG A 32 0.35 9.04 -9.83
N PRO A 33 -0.36 10.14 -10.18
CA PRO A 33 -1.43 10.05 -11.17
C PRO A 33 -0.93 9.66 -12.57
N GLU A 34 0.38 9.83 -12.83
CA GLU A 34 1.02 9.48 -14.10
C GLU A 34 1.16 7.98 -14.32
N LEU A 35 1.05 7.16 -13.27
CA LEU A 35 1.14 5.70 -13.39
C LEU A 35 -0.23 5.14 -13.81
N ASP A 36 -0.27 4.50 -14.96
CA ASP A 36 -1.52 3.93 -15.49
C ASP A 36 -1.87 2.58 -14.84
N ASN A 37 -3.03 2.04 -15.20
CA ASN A 37 -3.49 0.76 -14.65
C ASN A 37 -2.62 -0.41 -15.13
N TRP A 38 -2.03 -0.31 -16.31
CA TRP A 38 -1.11 -1.32 -16.83
C TRP A 38 0.14 -1.41 -15.94
N PHE A 39 0.76 -0.28 -15.61
CA PHE A 39 1.91 -0.25 -14.69
C PHE A 39 1.56 -0.89 -13.34
N ARG A 40 0.38 -0.55 -12.82
CA ARG A 40 -0.05 -0.97 -11.48
C ARG A 40 -0.31 -2.47 -11.36
N GLN A 41 -0.35 -3.19 -12.46
CA GLN A 41 -0.62 -4.62 -12.49
C GLN A 41 0.51 -5.45 -13.09
N GLN A 42 1.49 -4.84 -13.73
CA GLN A 42 2.61 -5.55 -14.34
C GLN A 42 3.57 -6.14 -13.31
N TYR A 43 4.23 -7.21 -13.69
CA TYR A 43 5.28 -7.85 -12.89
C TYR A 43 4.82 -8.22 -11.47
N GLY A 44 3.63 -8.73 -11.36
CA GLY A 44 3.04 -9.15 -10.09
C GLY A 44 2.56 -8.00 -9.21
N ARG A 45 2.63 -6.75 -9.68
CA ARG A 45 2.08 -5.60 -8.94
C ARG A 45 0.57 -5.72 -8.80
N LYS A 46 0.03 -5.21 -7.70
CA LYS A 46 -1.38 -5.34 -7.35
C LYS A 46 -1.98 -4.03 -6.87
N ILE A 47 -3.26 -3.88 -7.12
CA ILE A 47 -4.08 -2.79 -6.62
C ILE A 47 -5.05 -3.38 -5.60
N TYR A 48 -5.03 -2.87 -4.37
CA TYR A 48 -6.02 -3.24 -3.35
C TYR A 48 -6.96 -2.09 -3.07
N GLY A 49 -8.22 -2.41 -2.92
CA GLY A 49 -9.27 -1.47 -2.54
C GLY A 49 -9.93 -1.86 -1.24
N LEU A 50 -10.30 -0.86 -0.46
CA LEU A 50 -11.13 -1.03 0.72
C LEU A 50 -12.58 -0.81 0.31
N LYS A 51 -13.38 -1.86 0.35
CA LYS A 51 -14.77 -1.83 -0.12
C LYS A 51 -15.75 -1.69 1.05
N ASP A 52 -16.59 -0.67 0.98
CA ASP A 52 -17.69 -0.42 1.90
C ASP A 52 -19.00 -0.57 1.10
N GLY A 53 -19.72 -1.69 1.28
CA GLY A 53 -20.86 -2.01 0.43
C GLY A 53 -20.42 -2.17 -1.02
N ASP A 54 -20.94 -1.33 -1.91
CA ASP A 54 -20.59 -1.32 -3.34
C ASP A 54 -19.56 -0.25 -3.70
N GLU A 55 -19.08 0.50 -2.71
CA GLU A 55 -18.19 1.64 -2.90
C GLU A 55 -16.75 1.31 -2.51
N ILE A 56 -15.79 1.71 -3.34
CA ILE A 56 -14.37 1.66 -2.99
C ILE A 56 -14.00 2.98 -2.33
N VAL A 57 -13.62 2.93 -1.06
CA VAL A 57 -13.37 4.14 -0.24
C VAL A 57 -11.89 4.45 -0.03
N ALA A 58 -11.01 3.49 -0.27
CA ALA A 58 -9.56 3.72 -0.21
C ALA A 58 -8.86 2.76 -1.16
N VAL A 59 -7.67 3.14 -1.61
CA VAL A 59 -6.87 2.34 -2.56
C VAL A 59 -5.41 2.35 -2.12
N MET A 60 -4.74 1.22 -2.26
CA MET A 60 -3.31 1.09 -2.04
C MET A 60 -2.70 0.20 -3.13
N CYS A 61 -1.62 0.66 -3.74
CA CYS A 61 -0.95 -0.06 -4.81
C CYS A 61 0.39 -0.60 -4.33
N PHE A 62 0.70 -1.84 -4.73
CA PHE A 62 1.88 -2.58 -4.29
C PHE A 62 2.73 -3.10 -5.43
N ALA A 63 4.04 -3.06 -5.21
CA ALA A 63 5.00 -3.90 -5.89
C ALA A 63 5.59 -4.90 -4.88
N PHE A 64 6.12 -6.01 -5.38
CA PHE A 64 6.76 -7.03 -4.54
C PHE A 64 8.20 -7.18 -5.00
N THR A 65 9.13 -6.91 -4.08
CA THR A 65 10.55 -6.83 -4.39
C THR A 65 11.37 -7.62 -3.38
N ASN A 66 12.65 -7.83 -3.67
CA ASN A 66 13.57 -8.46 -2.72
C ASN A 66 14.42 -7.43 -1.98
N ASP A 67 14.47 -6.18 -2.49
CA ASP A 67 15.17 -5.06 -1.90
C ASP A 67 14.27 -3.83 -1.83
N VAL A 68 14.67 -2.81 -1.07
CA VAL A 68 13.89 -1.58 -0.90
C VAL A 68 14.27 -0.59 -1.99
N PRO A 69 13.31 -0.20 -2.87
CA PRO A 69 13.60 0.77 -3.93
C PRO A 69 13.70 2.20 -3.40
N ALA A 70 14.57 3.00 -4.01
CA ALA A 70 14.74 4.41 -3.69
C ALA A 70 13.99 5.34 -4.65
N SER A 71 13.45 4.81 -5.74
CA SER A 71 12.75 5.57 -6.78
C SER A 71 11.72 4.70 -7.49
N VAL A 72 10.87 5.32 -8.30
CA VAL A 72 9.91 4.59 -9.14
C VAL A 72 10.65 3.73 -10.19
N GLU A 73 11.78 4.23 -10.71
CA GLU A 73 12.60 3.47 -11.66
C GLU A 73 13.16 2.21 -11.02
N GLU A 74 13.70 2.31 -9.80
CA GLU A 74 14.18 1.14 -9.06
C GLU A 74 13.04 0.20 -8.70
N LEU A 75 11.89 0.72 -8.31
CA LEU A 75 10.70 -0.08 -8.02
C LEU A 75 10.32 -0.92 -9.24
N ASP A 76 10.30 -0.30 -10.42
CA ASP A 76 9.97 -1.00 -11.67
C ASP A 76 10.99 -2.11 -11.98
N THR A 77 12.28 -1.78 -11.93
CA THR A 77 13.35 -2.74 -12.17
C THR A 77 13.35 -3.89 -11.16
N MET A 78 13.23 -3.56 -9.88
CA MET A 78 13.25 -4.56 -8.79
C MET A 78 12.02 -5.47 -8.83
N SER A 79 10.85 -4.93 -9.18
CA SER A 79 9.66 -5.77 -9.31
C SER A 79 9.74 -6.70 -10.51
N LYS A 80 10.31 -6.24 -11.64
CA LYS A 80 10.60 -7.09 -12.80
C LYS A 80 11.53 -8.25 -12.44
N VAL A 81 12.64 -7.95 -11.78
CA VAL A 81 13.63 -8.96 -11.37
C VAL A 81 12.97 -9.99 -10.45
N ALA A 82 12.25 -9.54 -9.42
CA ALA A 82 11.58 -10.44 -8.48
C ALA A 82 10.53 -11.31 -9.18
N HIS A 83 9.79 -10.74 -10.12
CA HIS A 83 8.78 -11.46 -10.88
C HIS A 83 9.41 -12.53 -11.80
N MET A 84 10.48 -12.18 -12.50
CA MET A 84 11.20 -13.12 -13.36
C MET A 84 11.85 -14.25 -12.56
N GLU A 85 12.43 -13.94 -11.41
CA GLU A 85 12.97 -14.95 -10.51
C GLU A 85 11.87 -15.90 -10.01
N ALA A 86 10.69 -15.37 -9.69
CA ALA A 86 9.55 -16.17 -9.25
C ALA A 86 9.09 -17.15 -10.34
N ILE A 87 9.06 -16.71 -11.59
CA ILE A 87 8.70 -17.56 -12.73
C ILE A 87 9.72 -18.70 -12.89
N HIS A 88 11.01 -18.42 -12.72
CA HIS A 88 12.08 -19.43 -12.90
C HIS A 88 12.29 -20.32 -11.68
N ARG A 89 11.86 -19.91 -10.48
CA ARG A 89 12.13 -20.60 -9.22
C ARG A 89 10.87 -21.04 -8.47
N ALA A 90 9.87 -21.57 -9.17
CA ALA A 90 8.66 -22.16 -8.57
C ALA A 90 7.68 -21.15 -7.94
N GLY A 91 7.54 -19.97 -8.51
CA GLY A 91 6.41 -19.07 -8.21
C GLY A 91 6.52 -18.24 -6.93
N VAL A 92 7.71 -18.08 -6.36
CA VAL A 92 7.93 -17.29 -5.15
C VAL A 92 8.21 -15.83 -5.53
N GLN A 93 7.26 -14.93 -5.20
CA GLN A 93 7.42 -13.49 -5.44
C GLN A 93 8.38 -12.83 -4.45
N GLY A 94 8.70 -11.55 -4.65
CA GLY A 94 9.51 -10.77 -3.73
C GLY A 94 8.92 -10.77 -2.32
N LYS A 95 9.80 -10.75 -1.32
CA LYS A 95 9.42 -10.88 0.11
C LYS A 95 8.97 -9.57 0.74
N ILE A 96 9.21 -8.45 0.08
CA ILE A 96 8.88 -7.12 0.60
C ILE A 96 7.70 -6.57 -0.20
N ALA A 97 6.62 -6.20 0.50
CA ALA A 97 5.52 -5.46 -0.11
C ALA A 97 5.87 -3.98 -0.09
N ILE A 98 5.96 -3.37 -1.26
CA ILE A 98 6.25 -1.94 -1.41
C ILE A 98 4.97 -1.20 -1.75
N ALA A 99 4.44 -0.45 -0.79
CA ALA A 99 3.31 0.45 -1.01
C ALA A 99 3.84 1.74 -1.65
N TYR A 100 3.55 1.94 -2.94
CA TYR A 100 4.05 3.12 -3.64
C TYR A 100 3.02 4.22 -3.82
N THR A 101 1.76 3.94 -3.52
CA THR A 101 0.72 4.97 -3.42
C THR A 101 -0.44 4.49 -2.56
N VAL A 102 -1.06 5.42 -1.85
CA VAL A 102 -2.27 5.19 -1.05
C VAL A 102 -3.11 6.47 -1.08
N TRP A 103 -4.41 6.31 -1.22
CA TRP A 103 -5.34 7.43 -1.09
C TRP A 103 -6.68 6.95 -0.56
N SER A 104 -7.48 7.89 -0.07
CA SER A 104 -8.79 7.61 0.50
C SER A 104 -9.80 8.67 0.06
N ARG A 105 -11.00 8.22 -0.25
CA ARG A 105 -12.15 9.06 -0.56
C ARG A 105 -12.95 9.42 0.69
N LYS A 106 -12.69 8.72 1.79
CA LYS A 106 -13.50 8.82 3.00
C LYS A 106 -12.59 8.92 4.22
N ARG A 107 -12.89 9.82 5.13
CA ARG A 107 -12.10 10.02 6.36
C ARG A 107 -12.03 8.71 7.16
N GLY A 108 -10.84 8.33 7.56
CA GLY A 108 -10.58 7.07 8.25
C GLY A 108 -10.24 5.91 7.31
N GLY A 109 -10.53 6.03 6.00
CA GLY A 109 -10.26 4.98 5.03
C GLY A 109 -8.79 4.68 4.84
N GLY A 110 -7.95 5.73 4.84
CA GLY A 110 -6.50 5.55 4.71
C GLY A 110 -5.89 4.76 5.85
N GLN A 111 -6.26 5.08 7.08
CA GLN A 111 -5.83 4.32 8.25
C GLN A 111 -6.33 2.88 8.19
N LYS A 112 -7.58 2.70 7.82
CA LYS A 112 -8.19 1.36 7.77
C LYS A 112 -7.57 0.47 6.71
N ILE A 113 -7.26 0.99 5.52
CA ILE A 113 -6.62 0.18 4.48
C ILE A 113 -5.20 -0.24 4.91
N VAL A 114 -4.47 0.64 5.59
CA VAL A 114 -3.15 0.28 6.16
C VAL A 114 -3.30 -0.87 7.15
N GLU A 115 -4.27 -0.81 8.06
CA GLU A 115 -4.53 -1.88 9.03
C GLU A 115 -4.86 -3.21 8.36
N GLU A 116 -5.75 -3.20 7.37
CA GLU A 116 -6.17 -4.41 6.69
C GLU A 116 -5.04 -5.02 5.84
N VAL A 117 -4.25 -4.19 5.19
CA VAL A 117 -3.06 -4.62 4.45
C VAL A 117 -2.02 -5.21 5.40
N TYR A 118 -1.78 -4.56 6.52
CA TYR A 118 -0.85 -5.06 7.55
C TYR A 118 -1.26 -6.45 8.02
N LYS A 119 -2.55 -6.65 8.31
CA LYS A 119 -3.08 -7.98 8.70
C LYS A 119 -2.88 -9.01 7.60
N MET A 120 -3.11 -8.64 6.36
CA MET A 120 -2.92 -9.53 5.20
C MET A 120 -1.45 -9.98 5.10
N ILE A 121 -0.53 -9.05 5.25
CA ILE A 121 0.91 -9.35 5.18
C ILE A 121 1.33 -10.25 6.35
N LYS A 122 0.84 -9.99 7.56
CA LYS A 122 1.13 -10.83 8.72
C LYS A 122 0.66 -12.28 8.54
N LYS A 123 -0.43 -12.49 7.85
CA LYS A 123 -0.96 -13.83 7.56
C LYS A 123 -0.24 -14.52 6.40
N SER A 124 0.51 -13.77 5.61
CA SER A 124 1.27 -14.33 4.49
C SER A 124 2.41 -15.21 5.01
N ASN A 125 2.60 -16.36 4.36
CA ASN A 125 3.76 -17.23 4.65
C ASN A 125 5.02 -16.75 3.93
N HIS A 126 4.89 -15.74 3.09
CA HIS A 126 5.95 -15.32 2.16
C HIS A 126 6.40 -13.88 2.40
N LEU A 127 5.46 -12.94 2.55
CA LEU A 127 5.77 -11.53 2.76
C LEU A 127 6.27 -11.29 4.17
N THR A 128 7.40 -10.61 4.32
CA THR A 128 8.07 -10.39 5.60
C THR A 128 8.10 -8.93 6.03
N ARG A 129 7.91 -7.99 5.08
CA ARG A 129 8.03 -6.55 5.36
C ARG A 129 6.99 -5.76 4.58
N LEU A 130 6.54 -4.66 5.17
CA LEU A 130 5.73 -3.63 4.52
C LEU A 130 6.50 -2.32 4.55
N VAL A 131 6.98 -1.89 3.39
CA VAL A 131 7.78 -0.68 3.22
C VAL A 131 7.09 0.22 2.20
N THR A 132 7.20 1.53 2.35
CA THR A 132 6.62 2.47 1.40
C THR A 132 7.67 3.04 0.45
N LEU A 133 7.22 3.52 -0.70
CA LEU A 133 7.98 4.43 -1.54
C LEU A 133 7.16 5.72 -1.62
N SER A 134 7.46 6.66 -0.74
CA SER A 134 6.64 7.86 -0.51
C SER A 134 7.29 9.12 -1.08
N PRO A 135 6.50 10.14 -1.46
CA PRO A 135 7.08 11.43 -1.82
C PRO A 135 7.67 12.11 -0.58
N MET A 136 8.61 13.04 -0.78
CA MET A 136 9.21 13.82 0.29
C MET A 136 8.30 14.99 0.70
N THR A 137 7.12 14.67 1.25
CA THR A 137 6.14 15.67 1.68
C THR A 137 5.81 15.49 3.15
N ASP A 138 5.45 16.59 3.82
CA ASP A 138 5.00 16.54 5.20
C ASP A 138 3.71 15.73 5.35
N MET A 139 2.84 15.78 4.36
CA MET A 139 1.58 15.02 4.36
C MET A 139 1.85 13.52 4.40
N ALA A 140 2.73 13.01 3.53
CA ALA A 140 3.09 11.60 3.49
C ALA A 140 3.77 11.17 4.80
N ARG A 141 4.71 11.97 5.29
CA ARG A 141 5.41 11.69 6.56
C ARG A 141 4.42 11.58 7.72
N ARG A 142 3.54 12.55 7.87
CA ARG A 142 2.53 12.55 8.94
C ARG A 142 1.60 11.36 8.83
N PHE A 143 1.14 11.04 7.63
CA PHE A 143 0.25 9.91 7.41
C PHE A 143 0.91 8.59 7.83
N HIS A 144 2.10 8.29 7.35
CA HIS A 144 2.76 7.03 7.66
C HIS A 144 3.19 6.93 9.12
N THR A 145 3.74 8.01 9.68
CA THR A 145 4.16 8.05 11.08
C THR A 145 2.97 7.88 12.03
N LYS A 146 1.87 8.58 11.74
CA LYS A 146 0.62 8.48 12.52
C LYS A 146 0.06 7.05 12.52
N ASN A 147 0.23 6.33 11.43
CA ASN A 147 -0.26 4.96 11.28
C ASN A 147 0.73 3.89 11.75
N GLY A 148 1.82 4.29 12.39
CA GLY A 148 2.74 3.37 13.06
C GLY A 148 4.01 3.04 12.30
N ALA A 149 4.25 3.67 11.15
CA ALA A 149 5.48 3.45 10.40
C ALA A 149 6.64 4.27 10.98
N LYS A 150 7.85 3.78 10.77
CA LYS A 150 9.09 4.48 11.10
C LYS A 150 9.83 4.83 9.81
N GLU A 151 10.52 5.96 9.81
CA GLU A 151 11.36 6.36 8.70
C GLU A 151 12.53 5.38 8.59
N LEU A 152 12.62 4.72 7.44
CA LEU A 152 13.66 3.74 7.15
C LEU A 152 14.84 4.41 6.45
N ARG A 153 14.56 5.19 5.40
CA ARG A 153 15.60 5.79 4.57
C ARG A 153 15.07 7.01 3.83
N VAL A 154 15.85 8.09 3.84
CA VAL A 154 15.59 9.27 3.01
C VAL A 154 16.43 9.13 1.74
N ASN A 155 15.77 9.17 0.58
CA ASN A 155 16.41 9.07 -0.72
C ASN A 155 16.50 10.46 -1.37
N LYS A 156 16.97 10.53 -2.60
CA LYS A 156 17.10 11.80 -3.33
C LYS A 156 15.76 12.52 -3.50
N THR A 157 14.71 11.78 -3.87
CA THR A 157 13.39 12.36 -4.15
C THR A 157 12.25 11.67 -3.41
N THR A 158 12.54 10.63 -2.63
CA THR A 158 11.55 9.82 -1.93
C THR A 158 11.97 9.51 -0.50
N VAL A 159 11.04 9.00 0.28
CA VAL A 159 11.30 8.47 1.62
C VAL A 159 10.67 7.07 1.72
N ASN A 160 11.42 6.14 2.26
CA ASN A 160 10.89 4.83 2.63
C ASN A 160 10.49 4.87 4.11
N PHE A 161 9.25 4.50 4.39
CA PHE A 161 8.77 4.23 5.74
C PHE A 161 8.53 2.73 5.88
N GLU A 162 8.82 2.19 7.04
CA GLU A 162 8.58 0.77 7.31
C GLU A 162 7.58 0.61 8.44
N TYR A 163 6.53 -0.18 8.19
CA TYR A 163 5.58 -0.56 9.22
C TYR A 163 6.18 -1.73 10.00
N ASP A 164 6.24 -1.55 11.33
CA ASP A 164 6.77 -2.59 12.21
C ASP A 164 5.82 -3.77 12.24
N MET A 165 6.30 -4.90 11.77
CA MET A 165 5.55 -6.16 11.74
C MET A 165 5.78 -6.97 13.01
N GLY A 166 6.29 -6.36 14.05
CA GLY A 166 6.44 -6.97 15.36
C GLY A 166 5.10 -7.41 15.95
N ASP A 167 5.12 -8.23 16.91
CA ASP A 167 3.99 -8.95 17.53
C ASP A 167 2.73 -8.16 17.83
#